data_de8ef944933034a207ac22daf102bc97
#
_entry.id   de8ef944933034a207ac22daf102bc97
#
_cell.length_a   1.000
_cell.length_b   1.000
_cell.length_c   1.000
_cell.angle_alpha   90.00
_cell.angle_beta   90.00
_cell.angle_gamma   90.00
#
_symmetry.space_group_name_H-M   'P 1'
#
loop_
_entity.id
_entity.type
_entity.pdbx_description
1 polymer ?
#
loop_
_entity_poly.entity_id
_entity_poly.type
_entity_poly.pdbx_seq_one_letter_code
_entity_poly.pdbx_strand_id
1 'polypeptide(L)'
;MSPVIAANSPDFNAKLVKHKGHKPGTVGQPLPGVSVKIVDPFSRERLPVGEEGLLLVKGPNRMRGYLKNPAETADVFHRGWNVTGDLSVLDADGFLTLTGRLTRFSKIGGEMVPHGKIEHALMDLDLEYVYAVTGVSDYQKGERLVVLHNHPLLDVETVVRKLRGMGFPNLWIPKMDAFYYVAQLPIMASGKLDLRALKRQAEELHRRSAAVASPAPASRAKRVL
;
A
#
# COMPACT_ATOMS: atom_id res chain seq x y z
N MET A 1 -12.06 10.64 9.32
CA MET A 1 -11.49 11.65 10.24
C MET A 1 -11.54 12.99 9.55
N SER A 2 -11.95 14.02 10.24
CA SER A 2 -12.07 15.35 9.64
C SER A 2 -11.84 16.42 10.70
N PRO A 3 -11.21 17.55 10.34
CA PRO A 3 -10.43 17.72 9.12
C PRO A 3 -8.94 17.40 9.34
N VAL A 4 -8.40 17.62 10.57
CA VAL A 4 -6.96 17.57 10.86
C VAL A 4 -6.67 16.63 12.04
N ILE A 5 -5.64 15.81 11.93
CA ILE A 5 -5.16 14.90 12.99
C ILE A 5 -3.90 15.49 13.66
N ALA A 6 -2.97 15.97 12.84
CA ALA A 6 -1.70 16.52 13.27
C ALA A 6 -1.34 17.74 12.42
N ALA A 7 -0.54 18.62 12.94
CA ALA A 7 -0.06 19.80 12.24
C ALA A 7 1.33 20.20 12.74
N ASN A 8 2.14 20.77 11.85
CA ASN A 8 3.29 21.56 12.23
C ASN A 8 2.80 22.94 12.72
N SER A 9 3.31 23.42 13.83
CA SER A 9 3.03 24.74 14.40
C SER A 9 4.32 25.53 14.52
N PRO A 10 4.27 26.86 14.72
CA PRO A 10 5.46 27.63 15.02
C PRO A 10 6.16 27.11 16.28
N ASP A 11 7.49 27.19 16.28
CA ASP A 11 8.27 26.94 17.48
C ASP A 11 7.95 28.01 18.52
N PHE A 12 7.81 27.58 19.76
CA PHE A 12 7.55 28.48 20.88
C PHE A 12 8.70 28.44 21.88
N ASN A 13 9.25 29.62 22.22
CA ASN A 13 10.35 29.75 23.16
C ASN A 13 10.04 30.88 24.15
N ALA A 14 9.57 30.53 25.34
CA ALA A 14 9.37 31.45 26.45
C ALA A 14 10.30 31.08 27.63
N LYS A 15 10.47 31.97 28.58
CA LYS A 15 11.45 31.85 29.67
C LYS A 15 11.54 30.48 30.36
N LEU A 16 10.43 29.74 30.44
CA LEU A 16 10.35 28.45 31.14
C LEU A 16 9.86 27.28 30.21
N VAL A 17 9.44 27.57 28.98
CA VAL A 17 8.87 26.55 28.08
C VAL A 17 9.47 26.70 26.69
N LYS A 18 10.09 25.63 26.23
CA LYS A 18 10.55 25.50 24.85
C LYS A 18 9.70 24.42 24.18
N HIS A 19 9.03 24.77 23.10
CA HIS A 19 8.27 23.85 22.31
C HIS A 19 8.74 23.85 20.85
N LYS A 20 9.19 22.70 20.38
CA LYS A 20 9.50 22.50 18.98
C LYS A 20 8.22 22.07 18.27
N GLY A 21 7.61 23.01 17.56
CA GLY A 21 6.33 22.79 16.86
C GLY A 21 6.47 22.35 15.40
N HIS A 22 7.68 22.48 14.83
CA HIS A 22 7.92 22.24 13.41
C HIS A 22 9.08 21.27 13.17
N LYS A 23 8.87 20.29 12.28
CA LYS A 23 9.89 19.35 11.80
C LYS A 23 9.67 19.07 10.32
N PRO A 24 10.58 19.50 9.42
CA PRO A 24 10.48 19.22 7.99
C PRO A 24 10.37 17.71 7.71
N GLY A 25 9.57 17.35 6.68
CA GLY A 25 9.35 15.95 6.32
C GLY A 25 8.31 15.22 7.18
N THR A 26 7.69 15.89 8.17
CA THR A 26 6.62 15.34 9.00
C THR A 26 5.29 16.04 8.76
N VAL A 27 4.19 15.39 9.16
CA VAL A 27 2.86 16.01 9.20
C VAL A 27 2.60 16.74 10.52
N GLY A 28 3.61 16.86 11.36
CA GLY A 28 3.54 17.55 12.64
C GLY A 28 3.15 16.67 13.81
N GLN A 29 2.83 17.31 14.94
CA GLN A 29 2.39 16.65 16.17
C GLN A 29 0.85 16.53 16.19
N PRO A 30 0.28 15.52 16.88
CA PRO A 30 -1.17 15.40 17.07
C PRO A 30 -1.75 16.66 17.71
N LEU A 31 -2.91 17.10 17.22
CA LEU A 31 -3.61 18.24 17.79
C LEU A 31 -4.06 17.96 19.23
N PRO A 32 -4.20 19.00 20.07
CA PRO A 32 -4.77 18.86 21.40
C PRO A 32 -6.11 18.10 21.39
N GLY A 33 -6.22 17.09 22.27
CA GLY A 33 -7.39 16.21 22.32
C GLY A 33 -7.39 15.06 21.31
N VAL A 34 -6.43 14.99 20.40
CA VAL A 34 -6.22 13.86 19.48
C VAL A 34 -5.12 12.95 20.01
N SER A 35 -5.46 11.68 20.19
CA SER A 35 -4.50 10.63 20.55
C SER A 35 -4.15 9.81 19.34
N VAL A 36 -2.88 9.44 19.20
CA VAL A 36 -2.37 8.56 18.14
C VAL A 36 -1.61 7.38 18.73
N LYS A 37 -1.57 6.28 18.03
CA LYS A 37 -0.67 5.16 18.30
C LYS A 37 -0.30 4.47 17.01
N ILE A 38 0.92 3.94 16.99
CA ILE A 38 1.42 3.10 15.91
C ILE A 38 1.31 1.65 16.37
N VAL A 39 0.77 0.80 15.51
CA VAL A 39 0.56 -0.62 15.80
C VAL A 39 1.02 -1.48 14.64
N ASP A 40 1.37 -2.72 14.92
CA ASP A 40 1.58 -3.72 13.88
C ASP A 40 0.32 -3.87 13.02
N PRO A 41 0.42 -3.85 11.69
CA PRO A 41 -0.74 -3.89 10.80
C PRO A 41 -1.61 -5.15 10.95
N PHE A 42 -1.06 -6.26 11.44
CA PHE A 42 -1.73 -7.56 11.51
C PHE A 42 -2.17 -7.92 12.93
N SER A 43 -1.22 -7.94 13.90
CA SER A 43 -1.51 -8.26 15.30
C SER A 43 -2.26 -7.15 16.03
N ARG A 44 -2.16 -5.90 15.53
CA ARG A 44 -2.69 -4.68 16.19
C ARG A 44 -2.03 -4.40 17.54
N GLU A 45 -0.92 -5.02 17.84
CA GLU A 45 -0.11 -4.71 19.01
C GLU A 45 0.62 -3.38 18.83
N ARG A 46 0.79 -2.66 19.94
CA ARG A 46 1.46 -1.36 19.91
C ARG A 46 2.95 -1.55 19.63
N LEU A 47 3.46 -0.78 18.67
CA LEU A 47 4.88 -0.72 18.36
C LEU A 47 5.61 0.34 19.21
N PRO A 48 6.91 0.17 19.45
CA PRO A 48 7.78 1.17 20.05
C PRO A 48 7.81 2.47 19.25
N VAL A 49 8.20 3.54 19.91
CA VAL A 49 8.47 4.84 19.27
C VAL A 49 9.63 4.69 18.29
N GLY A 50 9.49 5.27 17.10
CA GLY A 50 10.48 5.18 16.02
C GLY A 50 10.26 4.01 15.05
N GLU A 51 9.38 3.06 15.36
CA GLU A 51 9.05 1.96 14.45
C GLU A 51 7.88 2.34 13.53
N GLU A 52 7.97 1.84 12.28
CA GLU A 52 6.91 2.01 11.28
C GLU A 52 5.76 1.04 11.53
N GLY A 53 4.54 1.54 11.45
CA GLY A 53 3.35 0.72 11.56
C GLY A 53 2.08 1.46 11.20
N LEU A 54 0.95 0.80 11.40
CA LEU A 54 -0.38 1.31 11.10
C LEU A 54 -0.80 2.39 12.10
N LEU A 55 -1.15 3.57 11.59
CA LEU A 55 -1.63 4.69 12.39
C LEU A 55 -3.07 4.47 12.84
N LEU A 56 -3.29 4.45 14.14
CA LEU A 56 -4.59 4.50 14.77
C LEU A 56 -4.78 5.85 15.47
N VAL A 57 -5.99 6.40 15.33
CA VAL A 57 -6.33 7.73 15.85
C VAL A 57 -7.61 7.67 16.69
N LYS A 58 -7.62 8.42 17.79
CA LYS A 58 -8.79 8.63 18.66
C LYS A 58 -8.89 10.10 19.02
N GLY A 59 -10.07 10.68 18.88
CA GLY A 59 -10.29 12.10 19.20
C GLY A 59 -11.71 12.56 18.89
N PRO A 60 -12.07 13.79 19.29
CA PRO A 60 -13.39 14.38 19.04
C PRO A 60 -13.67 14.58 17.53
N ASN A 61 -12.62 14.67 16.70
CA ASN A 61 -12.68 14.80 15.24
C ASN A 61 -12.91 13.46 14.52
N ARG A 62 -13.19 12.38 15.26
CA ARG A 62 -13.50 11.08 14.68
C ARG A 62 -14.86 11.13 14.00
N MET A 63 -14.95 10.59 12.76
CA MET A 63 -16.23 10.41 12.07
C MET A 63 -17.15 9.45 12.87
N ARG A 64 -18.45 9.57 12.70
CA ARG A 64 -19.43 8.63 13.26
C ARG A 64 -19.44 7.31 12.48
N GLY A 65 -19.21 7.35 11.18
CA GLY A 65 -19.20 6.20 10.29
C GLY A 65 -19.41 6.61 8.83
N TYR A 66 -19.44 5.63 7.95
CA TYR A 66 -19.83 5.83 6.55
C TYR A 66 -21.34 5.83 6.40
N LEU A 67 -21.87 6.79 5.64
CA LEU A 67 -23.31 6.94 5.42
C LEU A 67 -23.88 5.66 4.79
N LYS A 68 -24.90 5.09 5.43
CA LYS A 68 -25.59 3.86 4.96
C LYS A 68 -24.68 2.65 4.72
N ASN A 69 -23.47 2.62 5.31
CA ASN A 69 -22.53 1.52 5.17
C ASN A 69 -21.99 1.07 6.55
N PRO A 70 -22.79 0.33 7.34
CA PRO A 70 -22.40 -0.12 8.67
C PRO A 70 -21.26 -1.15 8.63
N ALA A 71 -21.17 -1.98 7.60
CA ALA A 71 -20.13 -2.99 7.47
C ALA A 71 -18.74 -2.31 7.32
N GLU A 72 -18.58 -1.40 6.36
CA GLU A 72 -17.34 -0.65 6.19
C GLU A 72 -17.02 0.23 7.41
N THR A 73 -18.07 0.71 8.11
CA THR A 73 -17.88 1.45 9.36
C THR A 73 -17.28 0.59 10.45
N ALA A 74 -17.71 -0.65 10.60
CA ALA A 74 -17.15 -1.58 11.57
C ALA A 74 -15.68 -1.88 11.31
N ASP A 75 -15.29 -2.04 10.04
CA ASP A 75 -13.92 -2.36 9.61
C ASP A 75 -12.92 -1.25 9.95
N VAL A 76 -13.37 0.02 9.96
CA VAL A 76 -12.47 1.16 10.23
C VAL A 76 -12.37 1.52 11.71
N PHE A 77 -13.02 0.76 12.60
CA PHE A 77 -12.89 0.94 14.04
C PHE A 77 -12.35 -0.30 14.73
N HIS A 78 -11.34 -0.11 15.55
CA HIS A 78 -10.77 -1.15 16.40
C HIS A 78 -10.69 -0.67 17.85
N ARG A 79 -11.46 -1.28 18.76
CA ARG A 79 -11.48 -0.95 20.20
C ARG A 79 -11.61 0.56 20.48
N GLY A 80 -12.48 1.24 19.71
CA GLY A 80 -12.73 2.68 19.84
C GLY A 80 -11.70 3.59 19.15
N TRP A 81 -10.69 3.04 18.47
CA TRP A 81 -9.73 3.75 17.64
C TRP A 81 -10.16 3.69 16.17
N ASN A 82 -9.94 4.78 15.46
CA ASN A 82 -10.08 4.78 14.00
C ASN A 82 -8.80 4.22 13.36
N VAL A 83 -8.96 3.22 12.52
CA VAL A 83 -7.91 2.63 11.68
C VAL A 83 -7.80 3.48 10.43
N THR A 84 -6.72 4.26 10.29
CA THR A 84 -6.60 5.23 9.18
C THR A 84 -6.27 4.57 7.84
N GLY A 85 -5.63 3.40 7.89
CA GLY A 85 -5.04 2.75 6.72
C GLY A 85 -3.70 3.36 6.30
N ASP A 86 -3.24 4.42 6.96
CA ASP A 86 -1.93 5.02 6.70
C ASP A 86 -0.85 4.32 7.53
N LEU A 87 0.33 4.12 6.96
CA LEU A 87 1.53 3.72 7.66
C LEU A 87 2.31 4.97 8.08
N SER A 88 2.84 4.93 9.28
CA SER A 88 3.47 6.10 9.90
C SER A 88 4.53 5.68 10.91
N VAL A 89 5.46 6.59 11.16
CA VAL A 89 6.39 6.55 12.27
C VAL A 89 6.04 7.70 13.22
N LEU A 90 5.99 7.42 14.52
CA LEU A 90 5.91 8.42 15.58
C LEU A 90 7.29 8.51 16.23
N ASP A 91 7.94 9.67 16.18
CA ASP A 91 9.25 9.85 16.80
C ASP A 91 9.18 10.22 18.29
N ALA A 92 10.34 10.30 18.94
CA ALA A 92 10.45 10.61 20.36
C ALA A 92 9.97 12.02 20.72
N ASP A 93 10.00 12.95 19.77
CA ASP A 93 9.50 14.33 19.93
C ASP A 93 7.97 14.42 19.67
N GLY A 94 7.32 13.32 19.33
CA GLY A 94 5.88 13.25 19.03
C GLY A 94 5.48 13.68 17.62
N PHE A 95 6.44 13.82 16.68
CA PHE A 95 6.14 14.12 15.29
C PHE A 95 5.76 12.85 14.53
N LEU A 96 4.73 12.97 13.69
CA LEU A 96 4.27 11.92 12.80
C LEU A 96 4.87 12.08 11.41
N THR A 97 5.47 11.01 10.88
CA THR A 97 5.89 10.90 9.49
C THR A 97 5.00 9.87 8.80
N LEU A 98 4.30 10.26 7.73
CA LEU A 98 3.55 9.31 6.90
C LEU A 98 4.53 8.62 5.95
N THR A 99 4.54 7.29 5.95
CA THR A 99 5.44 6.47 5.12
C THR A 99 4.73 5.79 3.96
N GLY A 100 3.40 5.66 4.05
CA GLY A 100 2.61 5.06 2.99
C GLY A 100 1.18 4.74 3.39
N ARG A 101 0.54 3.89 2.58
CA ARG A 101 -0.80 3.33 2.86
C ARG A 101 -0.76 1.83 2.89
N LEU A 102 -1.45 1.21 3.85
CA LEU A 102 -1.51 -0.25 3.99
C LEU A 102 -2.03 -0.95 2.71
N THR A 103 -2.98 -0.33 2.01
CA THR A 103 -3.50 -0.82 0.73
C THR A 103 -2.49 -0.75 -0.43
N ARG A 104 -1.34 -0.12 -0.20
CA ARG A 104 -0.23 0.03 -1.16
C ARG A 104 0.97 -0.86 -0.79
N PHE A 105 0.69 -1.94 -0.06
CA PHE A 105 1.66 -2.97 0.30
C PHE A 105 1.08 -4.34 0.00
N SER A 106 1.95 -5.29 -0.31
CA SER A 106 1.65 -6.71 -0.36
C SER A 106 2.46 -7.45 0.69
N LYS A 107 1.84 -8.44 1.33
CA LYS A 107 2.55 -9.35 2.24
C LYS A 107 3.03 -10.59 1.48
N ILE A 108 4.32 -10.62 1.16
CA ILE A 108 4.93 -11.67 0.34
C ILE A 108 5.95 -12.43 1.17
N GLY A 109 5.70 -13.71 1.43
CA GLY A 109 6.62 -14.52 2.22
C GLY A 109 6.88 -13.98 3.64
N GLY A 110 5.92 -13.23 4.21
CA GLY A 110 6.04 -12.59 5.51
C GLY A 110 6.51 -11.14 5.48
N GLU A 111 7.11 -10.68 4.38
CA GLU A 111 7.62 -9.31 4.23
C GLU A 111 6.58 -8.34 3.65
N MET A 112 6.64 -7.09 4.10
CA MET A 112 5.82 -5.99 3.59
C MET A 112 6.50 -5.33 2.39
N VAL A 113 5.93 -5.52 1.21
CA VAL A 113 6.46 -5.01 -0.05
C VAL A 113 5.72 -3.75 -0.48
N PRO A 114 6.35 -2.56 -0.47
CA PRO A 114 5.70 -1.30 -0.80
C PRO A 114 5.56 -1.13 -2.32
N HIS A 115 4.33 -1.06 -2.82
CA HIS A 115 4.03 -0.90 -4.25
C HIS A 115 4.62 0.40 -4.82
N GLY A 116 4.49 1.51 -4.09
CA GLY A 116 4.94 2.83 -4.54
C GLY A 116 6.44 2.91 -4.85
N LYS A 117 7.29 2.21 -4.09
CA LYS A 117 8.74 2.19 -4.36
C LYS A 117 9.06 1.48 -5.68
N ILE A 118 8.33 0.41 -5.98
CA ILE A 118 8.49 -0.33 -7.24
C ILE A 118 7.96 0.49 -8.40
N GLU A 119 6.81 1.16 -8.24
CA GLU A 119 6.25 2.04 -9.26
C GLU A 119 7.17 3.20 -9.60
N HIS A 120 7.77 3.87 -8.59
CA HIS A 120 8.75 4.92 -8.83
C HIS A 120 9.95 4.39 -9.61
N ALA A 121 10.50 3.24 -9.21
CA ALA A 121 11.61 2.63 -9.93
C ALA A 121 11.28 2.27 -11.38
N LEU A 122 10.04 1.81 -11.65
CA LEU A 122 9.56 1.54 -13.00
C LEU A 122 9.40 2.83 -13.82
N MET A 123 8.82 3.88 -13.21
CA MET A 123 8.69 5.19 -13.85
C MET A 123 10.03 5.86 -14.12
N ASP A 124 11.03 5.70 -13.24
CA ASP A 124 12.40 6.20 -13.47
C ASP A 124 13.09 5.53 -14.66
N LEU A 125 12.67 4.30 -15.02
CA LEU A 125 13.18 3.61 -16.19
C LEU A 125 12.54 4.10 -17.49
N ASP A 126 11.30 4.55 -17.43
CA ASP A 126 10.52 5.07 -18.56
C ASP A 126 9.40 5.99 -18.08
N LEU A 127 9.63 7.31 -18.23
CA LEU A 127 8.72 8.37 -17.77
C LEU A 127 7.50 8.58 -18.70
N GLU A 128 7.49 7.97 -19.89
CA GLU A 128 6.40 8.16 -20.85
C GLU A 128 5.16 7.33 -20.51
N TYR A 129 5.36 6.22 -19.79
CA TYR A 129 4.30 5.27 -19.49
C TYR A 129 3.98 5.19 -17.99
N VAL A 130 2.80 4.70 -17.71
CA VAL A 130 2.31 4.57 -16.32
C VAL A 130 2.34 3.12 -15.91
N TYR A 131 2.86 2.89 -14.71
CA TYR A 131 2.94 1.58 -14.07
C TYR A 131 2.15 1.60 -12.76
N ALA A 132 1.35 0.57 -12.53
CA ALA A 132 0.64 0.38 -11.28
C ALA A 132 0.89 -1.02 -10.73
N VAL A 133 1.36 -1.07 -9.49
CA VAL A 133 1.70 -2.33 -8.81
C VAL A 133 0.62 -2.68 -7.80
N THR A 134 0.25 -3.95 -7.76
CA THR A 134 -0.67 -4.52 -6.77
C THR A 134 -0.29 -5.94 -6.41
N GLY A 135 -0.85 -6.48 -5.32
CA GLY A 135 -0.72 -7.87 -4.94
C GLY A 135 -1.91 -8.69 -5.39
N VAL A 136 -1.66 -9.89 -5.90
CA VAL A 136 -2.67 -10.92 -6.11
C VAL A 136 -2.35 -12.14 -5.24
N SER A 137 -3.36 -12.96 -4.93
CA SER A 137 -3.18 -14.15 -4.10
C SER A 137 -2.20 -15.14 -4.73
N ASP A 138 -1.28 -15.66 -3.92
CA ASP A 138 -0.30 -16.69 -4.28
C ASP A 138 -0.33 -17.80 -3.23
N TYR A 139 -0.46 -19.05 -3.67
CA TYR A 139 -0.61 -20.20 -2.76
C TYR A 139 0.62 -20.42 -1.86
N GLN A 140 1.83 -20.12 -2.36
CA GLN A 140 3.07 -20.42 -1.66
C GLN A 140 3.51 -19.27 -0.74
N LYS A 141 3.28 -18.02 -1.15
CA LYS A 141 3.83 -16.82 -0.51
C LYS A 141 2.77 -15.89 0.07
N GLY A 142 1.50 -16.30 0.05
CA GLY A 142 0.36 -15.46 0.44
C GLY A 142 -0.06 -14.49 -0.66
N GLU A 143 0.84 -13.62 -1.08
CA GLU A 143 0.64 -12.73 -2.22
C GLU A 143 1.84 -12.75 -3.18
N ARG A 144 1.62 -12.31 -4.41
CA ARG A 144 2.66 -12.00 -5.39
C ARG A 144 2.37 -10.66 -6.05
N LEU A 145 3.44 -9.97 -6.46
CA LEU A 145 3.30 -8.71 -7.19
C LEU A 145 2.81 -8.95 -8.61
N VAL A 146 1.94 -8.04 -9.05
CA VAL A 146 1.49 -7.87 -10.43
C VAL A 146 1.65 -6.42 -10.82
N VAL A 147 2.13 -6.18 -12.03
CA VAL A 147 2.31 -4.85 -12.62
C VAL A 147 1.34 -4.71 -13.79
N LEU A 148 0.46 -3.71 -13.71
CA LEU A 148 -0.33 -3.26 -14.85
C LEU A 148 0.36 -2.04 -15.46
N HIS A 149 0.47 -2.00 -16.79
CA HIS A 149 1.16 -0.92 -17.51
C HIS A 149 0.47 -0.62 -18.83
N ASN A 150 0.62 0.61 -19.32
CA ASN A 150 0.12 1.03 -20.63
C ASN A 150 1.21 1.12 -21.71
N HIS A 151 2.39 0.56 -21.46
CA HIS A 151 3.48 0.49 -22.43
C HIS A 151 3.24 -0.67 -23.42
N PRO A 152 2.93 -0.42 -24.71
CA PRO A 152 2.52 -1.46 -25.65
C PRO A 152 3.65 -2.41 -26.05
N LEU A 153 4.92 -1.97 -25.99
CA LEU A 153 6.10 -2.72 -26.41
C LEU A 153 7.12 -2.90 -25.28
N LEU A 154 6.64 -3.11 -24.04
CA LEU A 154 7.49 -3.25 -22.86
C LEU A 154 8.42 -4.48 -22.99
N ASP A 155 9.73 -4.25 -22.97
CA ASP A 155 10.70 -5.31 -22.78
C ASP A 155 10.83 -5.66 -21.30
N VAL A 156 10.01 -6.61 -20.87
CA VAL A 156 9.89 -7.04 -19.47
C VAL A 156 11.21 -7.61 -18.94
N GLU A 157 11.99 -8.31 -19.79
CA GLU A 157 13.27 -8.89 -19.38
C GLU A 157 14.28 -7.79 -19.01
N THR A 158 14.38 -6.77 -19.86
CA THR A 158 15.25 -5.62 -19.59
C THR A 158 14.79 -4.86 -18.35
N VAL A 159 13.49 -4.65 -18.15
CA VAL A 159 12.95 -3.98 -16.96
C VAL A 159 13.28 -4.76 -15.69
N VAL A 160 13.01 -6.06 -15.65
CA VAL A 160 13.31 -6.90 -14.47
C VAL A 160 14.82 -6.94 -14.18
N ARG A 161 15.67 -7.00 -15.21
CA ARG A 161 17.13 -6.93 -15.06
C ARG A 161 17.56 -5.60 -14.44
N LYS A 162 17.01 -4.47 -14.89
CA LYS A 162 17.29 -3.14 -14.34
C LYS A 162 16.84 -3.02 -12.87
N LEU A 163 15.63 -3.48 -12.53
CA LEU A 163 15.15 -3.50 -11.15
C LEU A 163 16.08 -4.30 -10.21
N ARG A 164 16.60 -5.45 -10.67
CA ARG A 164 17.60 -6.21 -9.91
C ARG A 164 18.89 -5.42 -9.67
N GLY A 165 19.31 -4.63 -10.65
CA GLY A 165 20.49 -3.75 -10.54
C GLY A 165 20.31 -2.58 -9.57
N MET A 166 19.08 -2.22 -9.18
CA MET A 166 18.80 -1.14 -8.24
C MET A 166 18.94 -1.56 -6.76
N GLY A 167 19.29 -2.81 -6.48
CA GLY A 167 19.51 -3.30 -5.11
C GLY A 167 18.24 -3.60 -4.31
N PHE A 168 17.08 -3.73 -4.96
CA PHE A 168 15.87 -4.17 -4.28
C PHE A 168 15.97 -5.61 -3.77
N PRO A 169 15.37 -5.93 -2.61
CA PRO A 169 15.20 -7.31 -2.17
C PRO A 169 14.50 -8.15 -3.24
N ASN A 170 14.87 -9.41 -3.39
CA ASN A 170 14.30 -10.29 -4.43
C ASN A 170 12.77 -10.40 -4.39
N LEU A 171 12.16 -10.29 -3.20
CA LEU A 171 10.69 -10.32 -3.04
C LEU A 171 9.99 -9.07 -3.58
N TRP A 172 10.72 -7.96 -3.75
CA TRP A 172 10.20 -6.70 -4.29
C TRP A 172 10.23 -6.65 -5.82
N ILE A 173 10.89 -7.62 -6.46
CA ILE A 173 11.04 -7.67 -7.91
C ILE A 173 9.90 -8.51 -8.50
N PRO A 174 8.98 -7.90 -9.28
CA PRO A 174 7.93 -8.65 -9.96
C PRO A 174 8.54 -9.70 -10.90
N LYS A 175 7.91 -10.89 -10.97
CA LYS A 175 8.32 -11.92 -11.93
C LYS A 175 7.99 -11.48 -13.35
N MET A 176 8.69 -12.00 -14.35
CA MET A 176 8.47 -11.66 -15.77
C MET A 176 7.04 -11.96 -16.24
N ASP A 177 6.42 -13.01 -15.71
CA ASP A 177 5.03 -13.41 -15.99
C ASP A 177 3.98 -12.59 -15.24
N ALA A 178 4.39 -11.56 -14.51
CA ALA A 178 3.52 -10.72 -13.68
C ALA A 178 3.26 -9.33 -14.29
N PHE A 179 3.72 -9.06 -15.51
CA PHE A 179 3.49 -7.80 -16.22
C PHE A 179 2.34 -7.94 -17.21
N TYR A 180 1.33 -7.08 -17.10
CA TYR A 180 0.15 -7.12 -17.95
C TYR A 180 -0.09 -5.76 -18.60
N TYR A 181 -0.15 -5.78 -19.93
CA TYR A 181 -0.55 -4.60 -20.69
C TYR A 181 -2.04 -4.30 -20.52
N VAL A 182 -2.37 -3.05 -20.29
CA VAL A 182 -3.72 -2.50 -20.28
C VAL A 182 -3.73 -1.16 -21.01
N ALA A 183 -4.69 -0.94 -21.92
CA ALA A 183 -4.75 0.31 -22.66
C ALA A 183 -4.94 1.54 -21.75
N GLN A 184 -5.66 1.36 -20.64
CA GLN A 184 -5.87 2.39 -19.63
C GLN A 184 -5.89 1.77 -18.24
N LEU A 185 -5.20 2.44 -17.29
CA LEU A 185 -5.28 2.10 -15.89
C LEU A 185 -6.59 2.65 -15.29
N PRO A 186 -7.19 1.96 -14.32
CA PRO A 186 -8.43 2.42 -13.69
C PRO A 186 -8.18 3.67 -12.84
N ILE A 187 -8.82 4.77 -13.21
CA ILE A 187 -8.70 6.07 -12.55
C ILE A 187 -10.08 6.53 -12.07
N MET A 188 -10.15 7.00 -10.84
CA MET A 188 -11.35 7.63 -10.27
C MET A 188 -11.62 9.00 -10.92
N ALA A 189 -12.83 9.52 -10.78
CA ALA A 189 -13.18 10.87 -11.24
C ALA A 189 -12.28 11.99 -10.63
N SER A 190 -11.64 11.72 -9.50
CA SER A 190 -10.68 12.63 -8.87
C SER A 190 -9.28 12.63 -9.50
N GLY A 191 -9.04 11.83 -10.56
CA GLY A 191 -7.74 11.65 -11.21
C GLY A 191 -6.80 10.68 -10.47
N LYS A 192 -7.22 10.11 -9.34
CA LYS A 192 -6.41 9.14 -8.57
C LYS A 192 -6.67 7.71 -9.06
N LEU A 193 -5.64 6.86 -8.95
CA LEU A 193 -5.74 5.45 -9.26
C LEU A 193 -6.83 4.78 -8.39
N ASP A 194 -7.76 4.05 -9.03
CA ASP A 194 -8.74 3.22 -8.33
C ASP A 194 -8.10 1.89 -7.94
N LEU A 195 -7.61 1.81 -6.71
CA LEU A 195 -6.90 0.64 -6.20
C LEU A 195 -7.78 -0.62 -6.13
N ARG A 196 -9.10 -0.47 -5.93
CA ARG A 196 -10.03 -1.60 -5.90
C ARG A 196 -10.23 -2.17 -7.29
N ALA A 197 -10.43 -1.31 -8.28
CA ALA A 197 -10.55 -1.71 -9.68
C ALA A 197 -9.23 -2.29 -10.20
N LEU A 198 -8.09 -1.69 -9.84
CA LEU A 198 -6.75 -2.17 -10.18
C LEU A 198 -6.54 -3.60 -9.70
N LYS A 199 -6.84 -3.89 -8.42
CA LYS A 199 -6.69 -5.23 -7.84
C LYS A 199 -7.57 -6.24 -8.55
N ARG A 200 -8.86 -5.95 -8.78
CA ARG A 200 -9.77 -6.85 -9.51
C ARG A 200 -9.27 -7.16 -10.92
N GLN A 201 -8.81 -6.13 -11.65
CA GLN A 201 -8.28 -6.29 -13.01
C GLN A 201 -7.01 -7.15 -13.02
N ALA A 202 -6.10 -6.93 -12.06
CA ALA A 202 -4.89 -7.71 -11.91
C ALA A 202 -5.19 -9.18 -11.59
N GLU A 203 -6.13 -9.46 -10.68
CA GLU A 203 -6.57 -10.82 -10.33
C GLU A 203 -7.17 -11.54 -11.52
N GLU A 204 -7.97 -10.86 -12.34
CA GLU A 204 -8.58 -11.42 -13.54
C GLU A 204 -7.54 -11.76 -14.61
N LEU A 205 -6.63 -10.82 -14.92
CA LEU A 205 -5.56 -11.02 -15.90
C LEU A 205 -4.63 -12.15 -15.47
N HIS A 206 -4.24 -12.17 -14.20
CA HIS A 206 -3.38 -13.22 -13.65
C HIS A 206 -4.04 -14.60 -13.73
N ARG A 207 -5.32 -14.73 -13.40
CA ARG A 207 -6.08 -15.97 -13.50
C ARG A 207 -6.18 -16.47 -14.94
N ARG A 208 -6.44 -15.58 -15.89
CA ARG A 208 -6.48 -15.92 -17.33
C ARG A 208 -5.13 -16.43 -17.83
N SER A 209 -4.05 -15.76 -17.48
CA SER A 209 -2.69 -16.17 -17.84
C SER A 209 -2.33 -17.54 -17.25
N ALA A 210 -2.67 -17.81 -15.98
CA ALA A 210 -2.44 -19.09 -15.34
C ALA A 210 -3.25 -20.24 -15.99
N ALA A 211 -4.48 -19.97 -16.43
CA ALA A 211 -5.32 -20.95 -17.12
C ALA A 211 -4.77 -21.33 -18.50
N VAL A 212 -4.14 -20.39 -19.20
CA VAL A 212 -3.49 -20.64 -20.51
C VAL A 212 -2.19 -21.44 -20.33
N ALA A 213 -1.45 -21.18 -19.24
CA ALA A 213 -0.19 -21.88 -18.94
C ALA A 213 -0.37 -23.32 -18.43
N SER A 214 -1.57 -23.72 -17.99
CA SER A 214 -1.92 -25.11 -17.58
C SER A 214 -2.79 -25.75 -18.66
N PRO A 215 -2.24 -26.53 -19.61
CA PRO A 215 -3.07 -27.28 -20.53
C PRO A 215 -3.90 -28.32 -19.76
N ALA A 216 -5.21 -28.37 -20.07
CA ALA A 216 -6.15 -29.32 -19.48
C ALA A 216 -5.57 -30.74 -19.54
N PRO A 217 -5.77 -31.58 -18.48
CA PRO A 217 -5.34 -32.97 -18.52
C PRO A 217 -6.02 -33.67 -19.68
N ALA A 218 -5.21 -34.24 -20.60
CA ALA A 218 -5.67 -35.00 -21.72
C ALA A 218 -6.67 -36.05 -21.24
N SER A 219 -7.91 -35.99 -21.73
CA SER A 219 -8.95 -36.97 -21.51
C SER A 219 -8.41 -38.35 -21.86
N ARG A 220 -8.20 -39.20 -20.83
CA ARG A 220 -7.92 -40.65 -21.02
C ARG A 220 -9.17 -41.26 -21.67
N ALA A 221 -9.14 -41.36 -22.97
CA ALA A 221 -10.07 -42.22 -23.69
C ALA A 221 -9.94 -43.65 -23.13
N LYS A 222 -10.98 -44.11 -22.40
CA LYS A 222 -11.12 -45.50 -22.03
C LYS A 222 -11.21 -46.32 -23.33
N ARG A 223 -10.15 -47.03 -23.70
CA ARG A 223 -10.27 -48.15 -24.62
C ARG A 223 -11.06 -49.24 -23.87
N VAL A 224 -12.30 -49.46 -24.31
CA VAL A 224 -13.06 -50.65 -23.98
C VAL A 224 -12.57 -51.72 -24.94
N LEU A 225 -12.07 -52.81 -24.43
CA LEU A 225 -11.95 -54.14 -25.07
C LEU A 225 -13.14 -54.94 -24.64
#